data_4486ea941bcc50cc43e9956def50361c
#
_entry.id   4486ea941bcc50cc43e9956def50361c
#
_cell.length_a   1.000
_cell.length_b   1.000
_cell.length_c   1.000
_cell.angle_alpha   90.00
_cell.angle_beta   90.00
_cell.angle_gamma   90.00
#
_symmetry.space_group_name_H-M   'P 1'
#
loop_
_entity.id
_entity.type
_entity.pdbx_description
1 polymer ?
#
loop_
_entity_poly.entity_id
_entity_poly.type
_entity_poly.pdbx_seq_one_letter_code
_entity_poly.pdbx_strand_id
1 'polypeptide(L)'
;MTRIDHVALWTEDLDRLATFYATYFGASAGPRYANPAKGFASRFLVFAEGARIELMTSTVVAPARQARGAQRMGLTHVAIGVGADREVDV
;
A
#
# COMPACT_ATOMS: atom_id res chain seq x y z
N MET A 1 21.46 -4.78 9.87
CA MET A 1 20.44 -4.31 10.81
C MET A 1 19.08 -4.84 10.39
N THR A 2 18.37 -5.49 11.33
CA THR A 2 17.03 -6.02 11.06
C THR A 2 16.04 -4.87 11.02
N ARG A 3 15.18 -4.85 9.98
CA ARG A 3 14.14 -3.81 9.83
C ARG A 3 13.01 -4.36 8.95
N ILE A 4 11.89 -3.69 8.98
CA ILE A 4 10.81 -4.01 8.06
C ILE A 4 11.19 -3.42 6.70
N ASP A 5 11.31 -4.27 5.68
CA ASP A 5 11.64 -3.83 4.33
C ASP A 5 10.42 -3.22 3.64
N HIS A 6 9.30 -3.91 3.68
CA HIS A 6 8.06 -3.40 3.09
C HIS A 6 6.84 -4.07 3.69
N VAL A 7 5.70 -3.44 3.52
CA VAL A 7 4.37 -3.97 3.82
C VAL A 7 3.60 -3.98 2.51
N ALA A 8 2.85 -5.04 2.26
CA ALA A 8 2.10 -5.19 1.02
C ALA A 8 0.60 -5.00 1.26
N LEU A 9 -0.06 -4.30 0.35
CA LEU A 9 -1.49 -4.03 0.40
C LEU A 9 -2.14 -4.41 -0.92
N TRP A 10 -3.31 -5.04 -0.87
CA TRP A 10 -4.15 -5.25 -2.06
C TRP A 10 -4.96 -4.00 -2.35
N THR A 11 -5.13 -3.68 -3.62
CA THR A 11 -6.01 -2.60 -4.06
C THR A 11 -6.68 -2.98 -5.38
N GLU A 12 -7.86 -2.44 -5.60
CA GLU A 12 -8.56 -2.62 -6.86
C GLU A 12 -8.03 -1.70 -7.95
N ASP A 13 -7.46 -0.55 -7.58
CA ASP A 13 -6.96 0.45 -8.52
C ASP A 13 -5.53 0.85 -8.13
N LEU A 14 -4.58 0.13 -8.72
CA LEU A 14 -3.16 0.26 -8.41
C LEU A 14 -2.65 1.68 -8.65
N ASP A 15 -2.93 2.23 -9.84
CA ASP A 15 -2.36 3.52 -10.22
C ASP A 15 -3.00 4.67 -9.46
N ARG A 16 -4.28 4.59 -9.18
CA ARG A 16 -4.97 5.61 -8.41
C ARG A 16 -4.42 5.70 -6.99
N LEU A 17 -4.21 4.56 -6.35
CA LEU A 17 -3.68 4.54 -4.99
C LEU A 17 -2.23 5.01 -4.97
N ALA A 18 -1.42 4.61 -5.96
CA ALA A 18 -0.05 5.09 -6.06
C ALA A 18 0.00 6.61 -6.22
N THR A 19 -0.88 7.18 -7.03
CA THR A 19 -0.98 8.63 -7.22
C THR A 19 -1.38 9.32 -5.92
N PHE A 20 -2.30 8.73 -5.17
CA PHE A 20 -2.71 9.27 -3.87
C PHE A 20 -1.52 9.42 -2.93
N TYR A 21 -0.74 8.35 -2.76
CA TYR A 21 0.43 8.41 -1.86
C TYR A 21 1.51 9.36 -2.36
N ALA A 22 1.73 9.41 -3.68
CA ALA A 22 2.70 10.33 -4.25
C ALA A 22 2.28 11.79 -4.03
N THR A 23 1.00 12.09 -4.24
CA THR A 23 0.47 13.44 -4.15
C THR A 23 0.45 13.96 -2.72
N TYR A 24 -0.02 13.15 -1.78
CA TYR A 24 -0.30 13.62 -0.43
C TYR A 24 0.81 13.32 0.57
N PHE A 25 1.65 12.34 0.30
CA PHE A 25 2.70 11.94 1.24
C PHE A 25 4.10 11.97 0.65
N GLY A 26 4.23 12.44 -0.59
CA GLY A 26 5.55 12.59 -1.21
C GLY A 26 6.25 11.27 -1.53
N ALA A 27 5.53 10.16 -1.60
CA ALA A 27 6.11 8.89 -1.95
C ALA A 27 6.53 8.88 -3.43
N SER A 28 7.63 8.19 -3.73
CA SER A 28 8.03 7.91 -5.10
C SER A 28 7.43 6.59 -5.52
N ALA A 29 6.59 6.60 -6.56
CA ALA A 29 6.02 5.37 -7.10
C ALA A 29 6.99 4.76 -8.10
N GLY A 30 7.42 3.53 -7.82
CA GLY A 30 8.30 2.80 -8.71
C GLY A 30 7.57 2.29 -9.97
N PRO A 31 8.30 1.65 -10.88
CA PRO A 31 7.71 1.13 -12.10
C PRO A 31 6.69 0.04 -11.81
N ARG A 32 5.72 -0.08 -12.71
CA ARG A 32 4.71 -1.13 -12.62
C ARG A 32 5.32 -2.46 -13.02
N TYR A 33 5.27 -3.43 -12.12
CA TYR A 33 5.52 -4.83 -12.45
C TYR A 33 4.20 -5.49 -12.81
N ALA A 34 4.18 -6.31 -13.83
CA ALA A 34 2.97 -7.03 -14.22
C ALA A 34 3.29 -8.46 -14.59
N ASN A 35 2.40 -9.36 -14.20
CA ASN A 35 2.41 -10.75 -14.61
C ASN A 35 1.02 -11.07 -15.18
N PRO A 36 0.80 -10.83 -16.50
CA PRO A 36 -0.52 -11.01 -17.09
C PRO A 36 -1.04 -12.45 -16.99
N ALA A 37 -0.15 -13.43 -17.01
CA ALA A 37 -0.56 -14.83 -16.91
C ALA A 37 -1.24 -15.13 -15.57
N LYS A 38 -0.87 -14.40 -14.51
CA LYS A 38 -1.47 -14.53 -13.18
C LYS A 38 -2.47 -13.43 -12.88
N GLY A 39 -2.69 -12.51 -13.82
CA GLY A 39 -3.55 -11.36 -13.60
C GLY A 39 -3.07 -10.46 -12.47
N PHE A 40 -1.77 -10.39 -12.24
CA PHE A 40 -1.15 -9.71 -11.11
C PHE A 40 -0.35 -8.49 -11.57
N ALA A 41 -0.39 -7.42 -10.79
CA ALA A 41 0.48 -6.27 -10.99
C ALA A 41 0.80 -5.64 -9.63
N SER A 42 1.94 -4.98 -9.56
CA SER A 42 2.36 -4.30 -8.34
C SER A 42 3.20 -3.07 -8.62
N ARG A 43 3.27 -2.18 -7.64
CA ARG A 43 4.18 -1.03 -7.64
C ARG A 43 4.65 -0.81 -6.21
N PHE A 44 5.91 -0.43 -6.06
CA PHE A 44 6.46 -0.05 -4.77
C PHE A 44 6.34 1.46 -4.57
N LEU A 45 5.98 1.84 -3.34
CA LEU A 45 6.02 3.23 -2.89
C LEU A 45 7.22 3.38 -1.98
N VAL A 46 8.10 4.32 -2.31
CA VAL A 46 9.31 4.57 -1.55
C VAL A 46 9.20 5.94 -0.89
N PHE A 47 9.42 5.95 0.42
CA PHE A 47 9.44 7.18 1.20
C PHE A 47 10.88 7.61 1.43
N ALA A 48 11.09 8.82 1.94
CA ALA A 48 12.44 9.33 2.20
C ALA A 48 13.23 8.40 3.13
N GLU A 49 12.54 7.79 4.10
CA GLU A 49 13.13 6.81 4.99
C GLU A 49 12.05 5.85 5.47
N GLY A 50 12.48 4.74 6.08
CA GLY A 50 11.56 3.76 6.62
C GLY A 50 11.16 2.70 5.60
N ALA A 51 10.17 1.90 5.97
CA ALA A 51 9.68 0.80 5.16
C ALA A 51 8.98 1.30 3.90
N ARG A 52 9.08 0.50 2.84
CA ARG A 52 8.33 0.74 1.60
C ARG A 52 6.94 0.14 1.72
N ILE A 53 6.05 0.55 0.83
CA ILE A 53 4.74 -0.08 0.67
C ILE A 53 4.68 -0.69 -0.72
N GLU A 54 4.33 -1.97 -0.80
CA GLU A 54 4.06 -2.63 -2.07
C GLU A 54 2.56 -2.63 -2.29
N LEU A 55 2.10 -1.93 -3.33
CA LEU A 55 0.70 -1.97 -3.74
C LEU A 55 0.53 -3.07 -4.76
N MET A 56 -0.47 -3.93 -4.55
CA MET A 56 -0.71 -5.09 -5.41
C MET A 56 -2.15 -5.11 -5.86
N THR A 57 -2.35 -5.56 -7.10
CA THR A 57 -3.69 -5.82 -7.62
C THR A 57 -3.70 -7.17 -8.32
N SER A 58 -4.85 -7.84 -8.29
CA SER A 58 -4.98 -9.15 -8.93
C SER A 58 -6.44 -9.36 -9.35
N THR A 59 -6.61 -10.00 -10.49
CA THR A 59 -7.95 -10.32 -10.99
C THR A 59 -8.60 -11.47 -10.21
N VAL A 60 -7.83 -12.20 -9.39
CA VAL A 60 -8.33 -13.35 -8.64
C VAL A 60 -8.52 -13.06 -7.15
N VAL A 61 -8.10 -11.89 -6.67
CA VAL A 61 -8.28 -11.52 -5.27
C VAL A 61 -9.53 -10.65 -5.17
N ALA A 62 -10.52 -11.13 -4.40
CA ALA A 62 -11.77 -10.41 -4.23
C ALA A 62 -11.57 -9.19 -3.34
N PRO A 63 -12.29 -8.08 -3.59
CA PRO A 63 -12.29 -6.94 -2.70
C PRO A 63 -12.74 -7.33 -1.29
N ALA A 64 -12.15 -6.66 -0.29
CA ALA A 64 -12.58 -6.86 1.09
C ALA A 64 -14.01 -6.32 1.24
N ARG A 65 -14.94 -7.21 1.60
CA ARG A 65 -16.33 -6.85 1.83
C ARG A 65 -16.63 -7.08 3.30
N GLN A 66 -16.58 -6.02 4.06
CA GLN A 66 -16.95 -6.10 5.47
C GLN A 66 -17.86 -4.94 5.84
N ALA A 67 -18.76 -5.20 6.78
CA ALA A 67 -19.63 -4.16 7.30
C ALA A 67 -18.77 -3.08 7.96
N ARG A 68 -19.26 -1.84 7.86
CA ARG A 68 -18.59 -0.71 8.50
C ARG A 68 -18.48 -0.97 10.00
N GLY A 69 -17.29 -0.80 10.54
CA GLY A 69 -17.04 -1.07 11.94
C GLY A 69 -16.74 -2.53 12.28
N ALA A 70 -16.86 -3.43 11.30
CA ALA A 70 -16.51 -4.83 11.50
C ALA A 70 -15.00 -4.95 11.74
N GLN A 71 -14.65 -5.88 12.66
CA GLN A 71 -13.25 -6.14 12.97
C GLN A 71 -12.87 -7.52 12.46
N ARG A 72 -11.66 -7.62 11.94
CA ARG A 72 -11.11 -8.87 11.44
C ARG A 72 -9.71 -9.07 11.98
N MET A 73 -9.32 -10.32 12.10
CA MET A 73 -7.95 -10.66 12.46
C MET A 73 -7.01 -10.21 11.35
N GLY A 74 -5.81 -9.77 11.72
CA GLY A 74 -4.77 -9.35 10.78
C GLY A 74 -4.39 -7.89 10.94
N LEU A 75 -3.82 -7.33 9.88
CA LEU A 75 -3.38 -5.95 9.90
C LEU A 75 -4.58 -5.00 9.95
N THR A 76 -4.57 -4.10 10.93
CA THR A 76 -5.69 -3.20 11.17
C THR A 76 -5.57 -1.91 10.36
N HIS A 77 -4.40 -1.29 10.35
CA HIS A 77 -4.17 -0.04 9.64
C HIS A 77 -2.68 0.18 9.38
N VAL A 78 -2.38 1.15 8.55
CA VAL A 78 -1.04 1.67 8.32
C VAL A 78 -1.06 3.16 8.70
N ALA A 79 -0.10 3.60 9.49
CA ALA A 79 0.03 5.00 9.88
C ALA A 79 1.25 5.60 9.21
N ILE A 80 1.10 6.81 8.68
CA ILE A 80 2.17 7.54 8.01
C ILE A 80 2.66 8.65 8.92
N GLY A 81 3.94 8.60 9.30
CA GLY A 81 4.58 9.68 10.04
C GLY A 81 4.82 10.86 9.12
N VAL A 82 4.30 12.03 9.47
CA VAL A 82 4.42 13.22 8.65
C VAL A 82 5.33 14.28 9.29
N GLY A 83 6.15 13.86 10.25
CA GLY A 83 7.10 14.74 10.94
C GLY A 83 6.53 15.30 12.23
N ALA A 84 7.39 15.93 13.05
CA ALA A 84 6.99 16.60 14.30
C ALA A 84 6.12 15.71 15.21
N ASP A 85 6.44 14.42 15.30
CA ASP A 85 5.72 13.44 16.11
C ASP A 85 4.25 13.26 15.73
N ARG A 86 3.93 13.51 14.46
CA ARG A 86 2.58 13.37 13.93
C ARG A 86 2.50 12.20 12.96
N GLU A 87 1.33 11.58 12.89
CA GLU A 87 1.08 10.48 12.00
C GLU A 87 -0.33 10.56 11.44
N VAL A 88 -0.55 9.89 10.31
CA VAL A 88 -1.85 9.83 9.64
C VAL A 88 -2.15 8.36 9.33
N ASP A 89 -3.31 7.90 9.77
CA ASP A 89 -3.82 6.57 9.40
C ASP A 89 -4.40 6.62 7.99
N VAL A 90 -4.01 5.64 7.19
CA VAL A 90 -4.48 5.54 5.80
C VAL A 90 -5.07 4.19 5.49
#